data_c828ed70e58d72c48f501fef78da560d
#
_entry.id   c828ed70e58d72c48f501fef78da560d
#
_cell.length_a   1.000
_cell.length_b   1.000
_cell.length_c   1.000
_cell.angle_alpha   90.00
_cell.angle_beta   90.00
_cell.angle_gamma   90.00
#
_symmetry.space_group_name_H-M   'P 1'
#
loop_
_entity.id
_entity.type
_entity.pdbx_description
1 polymer ?
#
loop_
_entity_poly.entity_id
_entity_poly.type
_entity_poly.pdbx_seq_one_letter_code
_entity_poly.pdbx_strand_id
1 'polypeptide(L)'
;MPTIHIIEGPVGAGKSTYATALALRTQGIHIALDAWFATLFSPDRPDGDFIPWYIERKDRLIDLIWTHAQSILTANRDVILELGLIQRGPRLEFCRKLRDGGHEPKLHVLEAPIEIRRERVRRRNNEKGATFSMVVPEHVFEMASRFWEAPDEVECDEFDVEFVEQSAI
;
A
#
# COMPACT_ATOMS: atom_id res chain seq x y z
N MET A 1 -7.83 20.52 7.57
CA MET A 1 -6.76 19.74 8.21
C MET A 1 -6.20 18.77 7.18
N PRO A 2 -4.93 18.44 7.22
CA PRO A 2 -4.36 17.47 6.29
C PRO A 2 -4.97 16.08 6.50
N THR A 3 -5.11 15.35 5.41
CA THR A 3 -5.76 14.04 5.37
C THR A 3 -4.72 12.94 5.24
N ILE A 4 -4.96 11.79 5.91
CA ILE A 4 -4.23 10.55 5.70
C ILE A 4 -5.04 9.67 4.76
N HIS A 5 -4.48 9.38 3.60
CA HIS A 5 -5.03 8.44 2.63
C HIS A 5 -4.28 7.12 2.69
N ILE A 6 -4.97 6.02 2.91
CA ILE A 6 -4.43 4.65 2.88
C ILE A 6 -4.87 4.00 1.57
N ILE A 7 -3.93 3.57 0.75
CA ILE A 7 -4.23 2.97 -0.55
C ILE A 7 -4.08 1.46 -0.45
N GLU A 8 -5.18 0.75 -0.59
CA GLU A 8 -5.26 -0.69 -0.41
C GLU A 8 -5.79 -1.39 -1.66
N GLY A 9 -5.50 -2.66 -1.75
CA GLY A 9 -5.93 -3.50 -2.86
C GLY A 9 -4.93 -4.63 -3.13
N PRO A 10 -5.33 -5.67 -3.85
CA PRO A 10 -4.45 -6.77 -4.20
C PRO A 10 -3.33 -6.34 -5.15
N VAL A 11 -2.32 -7.20 -5.29
CA VAL A 11 -1.22 -6.96 -6.23
C VAL A 11 -1.74 -6.80 -7.66
N GLY A 12 -1.26 -5.79 -8.38
CA GLY A 12 -1.70 -5.48 -9.75
C GLY A 12 -3.02 -4.69 -9.85
N ALA A 13 -3.62 -4.26 -8.74
CA ALA A 13 -4.88 -3.49 -8.76
C ALA A 13 -4.74 -2.04 -9.25
N GLY A 14 -3.52 -1.51 -9.42
CA GLY A 14 -3.30 -0.14 -9.87
C GLY A 14 -3.05 0.87 -8.75
N LYS A 15 -2.74 0.43 -7.55
CA LYS A 15 -2.54 1.28 -6.36
C LYS A 15 -1.55 2.42 -6.58
N SER A 16 -0.35 2.13 -7.07
CA SER A 16 0.70 3.15 -7.24
C SER A 16 0.31 4.22 -8.27
N THR A 17 -0.39 3.83 -9.34
CA THR A 17 -0.91 4.78 -10.34
C THR A 17 -1.96 5.70 -9.71
N TYR A 18 -2.91 5.13 -8.96
CA TYR A 18 -3.93 5.89 -8.26
C TYR A 18 -3.33 6.81 -7.19
N ALA A 19 -2.43 6.29 -6.36
CA ALA A 19 -1.76 7.05 -5.31
C ALA A 19 -0.99 8.26 -5.87
N THR A 20 -0.28 8.07 -6.99
CA THR A 20 0.43 9.17 -7.68
C THR A 20 -0.55 10.23 -8.19
N ALA A 21 -1.65 9.83 -8.81
CA ALA A 21 -2.67 10.75 -9.29
C ALA A 21 -3.36 11.49 -8.12
N LEU A 22 -3.64 10.79 -7.01
CA LEU A 22 -4.21 11.39 -5.81
C LEU A 22 -3.25 12.42 -5.20
N ALA A 23 -1.98 12.09 -5.07
CA ALA A 23 -0.95 13.01 -4.56
C ALA A 23 -0.86 14.31 -5.38
N LEU A 24 -0.95 14.21 -6.71
CA LEU A 24 -0.98 15.39 -7.58
C LEU A 24 -2.25 16.24 -7.35
N ARG A 25 -3.41 15.62 -7.21
CA ARG A 25 -4.69 16.33 -6.98
C ARG A 25 -4.74 17.04 -5.64
N THR A 26 -4.23 16.40 -4.59
CA THR A 26 -4.27 16.92 -3.21
C THR A 26 -3.03 17.75 -2.85
N GLN A 27 -2.03 17.78 -3.72
CA GLN A 27 -0.69 18.32 -3.40
C GLN A 27 -0.07 17.64 -2.17
N GLY A 28 -0.43 16.38 -1.95
CA GLY A 28 0.04 15.53 -0.86
C GLY A 28 1.33 14.80 -1.22
N ILE A 29 1.85 14.08 -0.25
CA ILE A 29 3.09 13.29 -0.39
C ILE A 29 2.75 11.80 -0.44
N HIS A 30 3.09 11.16 -1.55
CA HIS A 30 2.95 9.71 -1.72
C HIS A 30 4.16 8.98 -1.16
N ILE A 31 3.92 8.00 -0.29
CA ILE A 31 4.94 7.10 0.24
C ILE A 31 4.53 5.67 -0.06
N ALA A 32 5.33 5.00 -0.90
CA ALA A 32 5.16 3.59 -1.27
C ALA A 32 6.19 2.73 -0.52
N LEU A 33 5.70 1.87 0.38
CA LEU A 33 6.56 0.98 1.18
C LEU A 33 7.43 0.10 0.30
N ASP A 34 6.88 -0.46 -0.76
CA ASP A 34 7.62 -1.38 -1.65
C ASP A 34 8.83 -0.72 -2.31
N ALA A 35 8.73 0.57 -2.67
CA ALA A 35 9.85 1.31 -3.26
C ALA A 35 10.98 1.52 -2.24
N TRP A 36 10.63 1.88 -1.01
CA TRP A 36 11.60 2.03 0.08
C TRP A 36 12.21 0.69 0.46
N PHE A 37 11.38 -0.36 0.58
CA PHE A 37 11.85 -1.70 0.89
C PHE A 37 12.83 -2.23 -0.18
N ALA A 38 12.50 -2.06 -1.45
CA ALA A 38 13.35 -2.47 -2.56
C ALA A 38 14.72 -1.78 -2.50
N THR A 39 14.75 -0.50 -2.19
CA THR A 39 15.99 0.28 -2.12
C THR A 39 16.83 -0.05 -0.88
N LEU A 40 16.19 -0.17 0.28
CA LEU A 40 16.88 -0.30 1.56
C LEU A 40 17.28 -1.73 1.90
N PHE A 41 16.46 -2.71 1.53
CA PHE A 41 16.61 -4.08 2.04
C PHE A 41 16.80 -5.14 0.96
N SER A 42 16.24 -4.97 -0.24
CA SER A 42 16.35 -6.01 -1.27
C SER A 42 17.78 -6.36 -1.67
N PRO A 43 18.76 -5.44 -1.64
CA PRO A 43 20.16 -5.79 -1.90
C PRO A 43 20.75 -6.80 -0.90
N ASP A 44 20.25 -6.83 0.33
CA ASP A 44 20.74 -7.68 1.42
C ASP A 44 19.80 -8.86 1.71
N ARG A 45 18.95 -9.22 0.73
CA ARG A 45 18.01 -10.32 0.88
C ARG A 45 18.74 -11.64 1.06
N PRO A 46 18.45 -12.42 2.14
CA PRO A 46 19.08 -13.71 2.37
C PRO A 46 18.61 -14.76 1.35
N ASP A 47 19.47 -15.75 1.12
CA ASP A 47 19.09 -16.97 0.41
C ASP A 47 18.17 -17.85 1.27
N GLY A 48 17.23 -18.56 0.63
CA GLY A 48 16.31 -19.48 1.31
C GLY A 48 15.02 -18.82 1.83
N ASP A 49 14.59 -19.21 3.04
CA ASP A 49 13.36 -18.68 3.64
C ASP A 49 13.54 -17.23 4.08
N PHE A 50 13.04 -16.32 3.27
CA PHE A 50 13.13 -14.88 3.52
C PHE A 50 11.91 -14.30 4.26
N ILE A 51 10.86 -15.08 4.49
CA ILE A 51 9.58 -14.56 5.03
C ILE A 51 9.75 -13.91 6.41
N PRO A 52 10.38 -14.53 7.42
CA PRO A 52 10.59 -13.87 8.72
C PRO A 52 11.43 -12.61 8.60
N TRP A 53 12.49 -12.65 7.77
CA TRP A 53 13.35 -11.51 7.47
C TRP A 53 12.55 -10.34 6.82
N TYR A 54 11.65 -10.66 5.89
CA TYR A 54 10.80 -9.68 5.22
C TYR A 54 9.81 -9.04 6.20
N ILE A 55 9.11 -9.84 7.01
CA ILE A 55 8.11 -9.36 7.96
C ILE A 55 8.74 -8.39 8.95
N GLU A 56 9.85 -8.78 9.59
CA GLU A 56 10.55 -7.94 10.56
C GLU A 56 10.95 -6.57 10.00
N ARG A 57 11.43 -6.54 8.75
CA ARG A 57 11.85 -5.30 8.10
C ARG A 57 10.68 -4.46 7.63
N LYS A 58 9.62 -5.11 7.17
CA LYS A 58 8.37 -4.43 6.81
C LYS A 58 7.77 -3.71 8.01
N ASP A 59 7.69 -4.36 9.16
CA ASP A 59 7.12 -3.77 10.38
C ASP A 59 7.92 -2.54 10.83
N ARG A 60 9.25 -2.65 10.87
CA ARG A 60 10.12 -1.49 11.18
C ARG A 60 9.97 -0.36 10.17
N LEU A 61 9.79 -0.70 8.89
CA LEU A 61 9.62 0.29 7.84
C LEU A 61 8.27 0.99 7.94
N ILE A 62 7.20 0.28 8.29
CA ILE A 62 5.89 0.87 8.57
C ILE A 62 5.97 1.89 9.70
N ASP A 63 6.67 1.57 10.79
CA ASP A 63 6.85 2.49 11.92
C ASP A 63 7.65 3.73 11.52
N LEU A 64 8.71 3.56 10.72
CA LEU A 64 9.50 4.68 10.19
C LEU A 64 8.66 5.57 9.26
N ILE A 65 7.93 4.95 8.33
CA ILE A 65 7.03 5.68 7.42
C ILE A 65 5.99 6.46 8.21
N TRP A 66 5.40 5.86 9.25
CA TRP A 66 4.45 6.57 10.10
C TRP A 66 5.07 7.76 10.82
N THR A 67 6.25 7.61 11.38
CA THR A 67 6.99 8.72 12.00
C THR A 67 7.25 9.86 11.02
N HIS A 68 7.62 9.52 9.78
CA HIS A 68 7.83 10.51 8.73
C HIS A 68 6.53 11.18 8.28
N ALA A 69 5.45 10.38 8.14
CA ALA A 69 4.12 10.87 7.80
C ALA A 69 3.59 11.92 8.80
N GLN A 70 3.82 11.71 10.09
CA GLN A 70 3.47 12.70 11.13
C GLN A 70 4.16 14.06 10.91
N SER A 71 5.41 14.05 10.49
CA SER A 71 6.14 15.28 10.15
C SER A 71 5.52 16.00 8.94
N ILE A 72 5.07 15.26 7.94
CA ILE A 72 4.39 15.79 6.75
C ILE A 72 3.04 16.41 7.14
N LEU A 73 2.26 15.71 7.97
CA LEU A 73 0.98 16.21 8.48
C LEU A 73 1.16 17.49 9.30
N THR A 74 2.22 17.56 10.11
CA THR A 74 2.58 18.77 10.88
C THR A 74 2.93 19.95 9.96
N ALA A 75 3.49 19.67 8.78
CA ALA A 75 3.72 20.66 7.74
C ALA A 75 2.45 21.03 6.94
N ASN A 76 1.27 20.59 7.41
CA ASN A 76 -0.04 20.83 6.79
C ASN A 76 -0.15 20.29 5.35
N ARG A 77 0.36 19.08 5.12
CA ARG A 77 0.29 18.37 3.83
C ARG A 77 -0.40 17.03 3.99
N ASP A 78 -1.19 16.65 3.01
CA ASP A 78 -1.80 15.32 2.93
C ASP A 78 -0.72 14.25 2.74
N VAL A 79 -0.98 13.08 3.28
CA VAL A 79 -0.12 11.91 3.15
C VAL A 79 -0.89 10.79 2.47
N ILE A 80 -0.30 10.21 1.43
CA ILE A 80 -0.85 9.09 0.70
C ILE A 80 0.05 7.87 0.96
N LEU A 81 -0.43 6.92 1.74
CA LEU A 81 0.32 5.76 2.19
C LEU A 81 -0.07 4.50 1.42
N GLU A 82 0.88 3.91 0.72
CA GLU A 82 0.77 2.61 0.05
C GLU A 82 1.65 1.60 0.81
N LEU A 83 1.06 0.93 1.82
CA LEU A 83 1.80 0.11 2.79
C LEU A 83 1.68 -1.40 2.53
N GLY A 84 0.82 -1.82 1.61
CA GLY A 84 0.58 -3.23 1.32
C GLY A 84 0.02 -4.00 2.53
N LEU A 85 -0.95 -3.41 3.22
CA LEU A 85 -1.67 -4.04 4.34
C LEU A 85 -2.80 -4.93 3.80
N ILE A 86 -2.41 -5.98 3.10
CA ILE A 86 -3.33 -6.85 2.35
C ILE A 86 -4.24 -7.71 3.24
N GLN A 87 -3.92 -7.86 4.51
CA GLN A 87 -4.70 -8.63 5.47
C GLN A 87 -5.46 -7.71 6.44
N ARG A 88 -6.64 -8.15 6.82
CA ARG A 88 -7.56 -7.41 7.71
C ARG A 88 -6.92 -7.04 9.05
N GLY A 89 -6.31 -7.99 9.74
CA GLY A 89 -5.73 -7.78 11.07
C GLY A 89 -4.73 -6.62 11.12
N PRO A 90 -3.61 -6.70 10.38
CA PRO A 90 -2.62 -5.62 10.31
C PRO A 90 -3.20 -4.27 9.83
N ARG A 91 -4.16 -4.29 8.90
CA ARG A 91 -4.80 -3.08 8.40
C ARG A 91 -5.64 -2.38 9.47
N LEU A 92 -6.48 -3.14 10.19
CA LEU A 92 -7.25 -2.62 11.31
C LEU A 92 -6.36 -2.07 12.43
N GLU A 93 -5.33 -2.82 12.80
CA GLU A 93 -4.38 -2.39 13.83
C GLU A 93 -3.73 -1.06 13.46
N PHE A 94 -3.27 -0.92 12.23
CA PHE A 94 -2.67 0.31 11.74
C PHE A 94 -3.67 1.48 11.73
N CYS A 95 -4.88 1.29 11.19
CA CYS A 95 -5.91 2.34 11.16
C CYS A 95 -6.33 2.78 12.56
N ARG A 96 -6.46 1.84 13.52
CA ARG A 96 -6.75 2.16 14.92
C ARG A 96 -5.61 2.94 15.58
N LYS A 97 -4.35 2.56 15.32
CA LYS A 97 -3.17 3.30 15.77
C LYS A 97 -3.20 4.76 15.28
N LEU A 98 -3.62 5.01 14.03
CA LEU A 98 -3.78 6.37 13.51
C LEU A 98 -4.86 7.13 14.27
N ARG A 99 -6.03 6.51 14.50
CA ARG A 99 -7.15 7.12 15.20
C ARG A 99 -6.83 7.41 16.66
N ASP A 100 -6.15 6.50 17.35
CA ASP A 100 -5.68 6.72 18.72
C ASP A 100 -4.68 7.89 18.80
N GLY A 101 -3.96 8.16 17.72
CA GLY A 101 -3.11 9.34 17.54
C GLY A 101 -3.88 10.62 17.15
N GLY A 102 -5.22 10.58 17.09
CA GLY A 102 -6.07 11.73 16.74
C GLY A 102 -6.22 11.98 15.25
N HIS A 103 -5.97 10.98 14.42
CA HIS A 103 -6.09 11.07 12.96
C HIS A 103 -7.19 10.14 12.42
N GLU A 104 -8.03 10.64 11.53
CA GLU A 104 -9.04 9.84 10.84
C GLU A 104 -8.53 9.48 9.43
N PRO A 105 -8.12 8.21 9.20
CA PRO A 105 -7.66 7.80 7.88
C PRO A 105 -8.83 7.61 6.91
N LYS A 106 -8.60 7.95 5.64
CA LYS A 106 -9.47 7.59 4.54
C LYS A 106 -8.86 6.43 3.75
N LEU A 107 -9.57 5.30 3.68
CA LEU A 107 -9.12 4.12 2.95
C LEU A 107 -9.66 4.16 1.52
N HIS A 108 -8.77 3.99 0.54
CA HIS A 108 -9.11 3.85 -0.87
C HIS A 108 -8.81 2.42 -1.31
N VAL A 109 -9.84 1.66 -1.61
CA VAL A 109 -9.73 0.24 -1.97
C VAL A 109 -9.86 0.07 -3.47
N LEU A 110 -8.80 -0.41 -4.09
CA LEU A 110 -8.76 -0.71 -5.52
C LEU A 110 -8.89 -2.21 -5.74
N GLU A 111 -9.79 -2.59 -6.62
CA GLU A 111 -9.95 -3.99 -7.03
C GLU A 111 -9.96 -4.10 -8.55
N ALA A 112 -9.49 -5.24 -9.04
CA ALA A 112 -9.59 -5.61 -10.44
C ALA A 112 -9.63 -7.14 -10.56
N PRO A 113 -10.25 -7.68 -11.62
CA PRO A 113 -10.24 -9.10 -11.89
C PRO A 113 -8.81 -9.67 -11.93
N ILE A 114 -8.64 -10.89 -11.40
CA ILE A 114 -7.32 -11.51 -11.24
C ILE A 114 -6.53 -11.58 -12.55
N GLU A 115 -7.21 -11.85 -13.68
CA GLU A 115 -6.56 -11.93 -14.98
C GLU A 115 -6.00 -10.58 -15.45
N ILE A 116 -6.75 -9.50 -15.20
CA ILE A 116 -6.29 -8.14 -15.50
C ILE A 116 -5.09 -7.78 -14.63
N ARG A 117 -5.14 -8.12 -13.35
CA ARG A 117 -4.02 -7.88 -12.43
C ARG A 117 -2.77 -8.64 -12.82
N ARG A 118 -2.92 -9.92 -13.19
CA ARG A 118 -1.82 -10.77 -13.66
C ARG A 118 -1.15 -10.17 -14.91
N GLU A 119 -1.94 -9.75 -15.89
CA GLU A 119 -1.41 -9.13 -17.09
C GLU A 119 -0.68 -7.81 -16.79
N ARG A 120 -1.24 -6.96 -15.93
CA ARG A 120 -0.57 -5.72 -15.49
C ARG A 120 0.77 -6.00 -14.80
N VAL A 121 0.85 -7.02 -13.95
CA VAL A 121 2.09 -7.41 -13.26
C VAL A 121 3.13 -7.93 -14.25
N ARG A 122 2.74 -8.80 -15.19
CA ARG A 122 3.63 -9.29 -16.26
C ARG A 122 4.20 -8.15 -17.09
N ARG A 123 3.32 -7.25 -17.54
CA ARG A 123 3.74 -6.07 -18.31
C ARG A 123 4.71 -5.19 -17.50
N ARG A 124 4.39 -4.89 -16.25
CA ARG A 124 5.25 -4.11 -15.36
C ARG A 124 6.62 -4.75 -15.15
N ASN A 125 6.68 -6.07 -14.96
CA ASN A 125 7.95 -6.80 -14.83
C ASN A 125 8.84 -6.66 -16.07
N ASN A 126 8.23 -6.60 -17.26
CA ASN A 126 8.94 -6.49 -18.54
C ASN A 126 9.35 -5.03 -18.85
N GLU A 127 8.44 -4.09 -18.68
CA GLU A 127 8.65 -2.69 -19.07
C GLU A 127 9.45 -1.88 -18.05
N LYS A 128 9.39 -2.26 -16.76
CA LYS A 128 10.06 -1.57 -15.63
C LYS A 128 9.83 -0.05 -15.64
N GLY A 129 8.59 0.36 -15.86
CA GLY A 129 8.18 1.76 -15.92
C GLY A 129 8.19 2.48 -14.55
N ALA A 130 7.57 3.66 -14.48
CA ALA A 130 7.61 4.57 -13.34
C ALA A 130 7.08 3.98 -12.01
N THR A 131 6.17 3.00 -12.06
CA THR A 131 5.62 2.32 -10.87
C THR A 131 6.31 1.00 -10.54
N PHE A 132 7.43 0.70 -11.21
CA PHE A 132 8.20 -0.52 -10.95
C PHE A 132 9.06 -0.34 -9.71
N SER A 133 8.86 -1.18 -8.71
CA SER A 133 9.70 -1.25 -7.52
C SER A 133 10.55 -2.53 -7.48
N MET A 134 9.93 -3.66 -7.84
CA MET A 134 10.60 -4.96 -7.90
C MET A 134 9.88 -5.91 -8.84
N VAL A 135 10.58 -6.94 -9.28
CA VAL A 135 9.96 -8.06 -10.03
C VAL A 135 9.06 -8.86 -9.09
N VAL A 136 7.83 -9.09 -9.52
CA VAL A 136 6.88 -9.99 -8.83
C VAL A 136 6.76 -11.29 -9.63
N PRO A 137 7.41 -12.38 -9.19
CA PRO A 137 7.26 -13.68 -9.83
C PRO A 137 5.83 -14.21 -9.73
N GLU A 138 5.42 -15.11 -10.63
CA GLU A 138 4.06 -15.65 -10.67
C GLU A 138 3.63 -16.29 -9.35
N HIS A 139 4.50 -17.09 -8.71
CA HIS A 139 4.18 -17.72 -7.43
C HIS A 139 3.97 -16.70 -6.30
N VAL A 140 4.67 -15.55 -6.33
CA VAL A 140 4.48 -14.45 -5.37
C VAL A 140 3.16 -13.73 -5.65
N PHE A 141 2.83 -13.52 -6.93
CA PHE A 141 1.53 -12.97 -7.33
C PHE A 141 0.37 -13.84 -6.83
N GLU A 142 0.44 -15.14 -7.05
CA GLU A 142 -0.59 -16.10 -6.60
C GLU A 142 -0.71 -16.10 -5.07
N MET A 143 0.40 -16.16 -4.35
CA MET A 143 0.42 -16.14 -2.89
C MET A 143 -0.20 -14.83 -2.36
N ALA A 144 0.26 -13.68 -2.82
CA ALA A 144 -0.24 -12.38 -2.37
C ALA A 144 -1.74 -12.21 -2.72
N SER A 145 -2.18 -12.74 -3.86
CA SER A 145 -3.59 -12.71 -4.25
C SER A 145 -4.49 -13.55 -3.35
N ARG A 146 -3.98 -14.67 -2.83
CA ARG A 146 -4.70 -15.51 -1.84
C ARG A 146 -4.79 -14.89 -0.46
N PHE A 147 -3.79 -14.10 -0.09
CA PHE A 147 -3.75 -13.42 1.22
C PHE A 147 -4.52 -12.09 1.22
N TRP A 148 -4.97 -11.61 0.08
CA TRP A 148 -5.78 -10.41 0.04
C TRP A 148 -7.14 -10.63 0.72
N GLU A 149 -7.43 -9.80 1.71
CA GLU A 149 -8.70 -9.71 2.42
C GLU A 149 -9.28 -8.32 2.18
N ALA A 150 -10.34 -8.22 1.38
CA ALA A 150 -11.04 -6.96 1.17
C ALA A 150 -11.62 -6.44 2.50
N PRO A 151 -11.72 -5.12 2.70
CA PRO A 151 -12.39 -4.58 3.88
C PRO A 151 -13.81 -5.13 4.02
N ASP A 152 -14.13 -5.57 5.24
CA ASP A 152 -15.43 -6.11 5.60
C ASP A 152 -16.39 -5.01 6.11
N GLU A 153 -17.61 -5.41 6.48
CA GLU A 153 -18.62 -4.50 7.01
C GLU A 153 -18.13 -3.78 8.27
N VAL A 154 -17.36 -4.46 9.13
CA VAL A 154 -16.82 -3.87 10.37
C VAL A 154 -15.81 -2.76 10.06
N GLU A 155 -14.95 -2.97 9.09
CA GLU A 155 -14.00 -1.95 8.65
C GLU A 155 -14.71 -0.76 8.00
N CYS A 156 -15.74 -1.03 7.18
CA CYS A 156 -16.53 0.01 6.52
C CYS A 156 -17.38 0.83 7.50
N ASP A 157 -17.82 0.21 8.60
CA ASP A 157 -18.56 0.92 9.66
C ASP A 157 -17.61 1.72 10.57
N GLU A 158 -16.38 1.24 10.75
CA GLU A 158 -15.41 1.84 11.67
C GLU A 158 -14.62 3.00 11.02
N PHE A 159 -14.37 2.94 9.70
CA PHE A 159 -13.53 3.89 8.96
C PHE A 159 -14.20 4.40 7.68
N ASP A 160 -13.73 5.56 7.18
CA ASP A 160 -14.10 6.07 5.86
C ASP A 160 -13.45 5.21 4.76
N VAL A 161 -14.20 4.27 4.19
CA VAL A 161 -13.74 3.34 3.16
C VAL A 161 -14.42 3.65 1.82
N GLU A 162 -13.62 3.98 0.82
CA GLU A 162 -14.05 4.24 -0.55
C GLU A 162 -13.55 3.12 -1.48
N PHE A 163 -14.48 2.38 -2.09
CA PHE A 163 -14.16 1.45 -3.18
C PHE A 163 -14.03 2.24 -4.49
N VAL A 164 -12.81 2.29 -5.02
CA VAL A 164 -12.49 3.11 -6.20
C VAL A 164 -12.90 2.39 -7.48
N GLU A 165 -13.77 3.02 -8.27
CA GLU A 165 -14.14 2.51 -9.58
C GLU A 165 -12.96 2.55 -10.57
N GLN A 166 -12.76 1.44 -11.32
CA GLN A 166 -11.63 1.29 -12.26
C GLN A 166 -11.63 2.31 -13.42
N SER A 167 -12.77 2.95 -13.70
CA SER A 167 -12.88 4.04 -14.67
C SER A 167 -12.21 5.35 -14.24
N ALA A 168 -11.77 5.44 -13.00
CA ALA A 168 -11.13 6.64 -12.42
C ALA A 168 -9.59 6.61 -12.46
N ILE A 169 -8.98 5.60 -13.13
CA ILE A 169 -7.53 5.40 -13.17
C ILE A 169 -6.98 5.66 -14.59
#